data_c3f27c3a468c87846d9e15a06a18fb0c
#
_entry.id   c3f27c3a468c87846d9e15a06a18fb0c
#
_cell.length_a   1.000
_cell.length_b   1.000
_cell.length_c   1.000
_cell.angle_alpha   90.00
_cell.angle_beta   90.00
_cell.angle_gamma   90.00
#
_symmetry.space_group_name_H-M   'P 1'
#
loop_
_entity.id
_entity.type
_entity.pdbx_description
1 polymer ?
#
loop_
_entity_poly.entity_id
_entity_poly.type
_entity_poly.pdbx_seq_one_letter_code
_entity_poly.pdbx_strand_id
1 'polypeptide(L)'
;MKKSKAKYLTLASVVLSAGILLSACGNSSSASKTYNYVYSSDPSSLNYLAENRATTNDIVTNLVDGLMENDQYGNYVPSLAEDWTVSQDGLTYTYKLRKDAKWYTYEGEEYAPVTAQDFVTGLKYAADKKSEALYLVQDSVAGLDDYINGKTTDFSTVGVKAIDDQTVQYTLTRPESYWNSKTTSTILFPVNADFLKSKGDDFGKVDPSSILYNGPFLMKSFVSKSVIEFKKNPNYWDEKNVFVDGVKLAYYDGSDQDALARNFVEGVYSYARLYPNSSSFEGIKEKNKDNIIYSMQNATSYYLNFNLDRKSYNFTSKSSDIEKKSTQEAVLNKNFRQAFNYAYNRTAYGAQSQGEDGATKIIRNLVVPPTFVSINGKDFGDVVSEKMVNYGQEWQGINFADAQDPYYNPDKAKAKFAEAKKELEAKGVQFPIHLDVSVDQSAKKGVLEASSLKQSIESVLGAENVVIDIQQISTDDFDNS
;
A
#
# COMPACT_ATOMS: atom_id res chain seq x y z
N MET A 1 -75.88 -6.90 -30.43
CA MET A 1 -74.94 -7.55 -31.36
C MET A 1 -73.73 -6.64 -31.61
N LYS A 2 -72.60 -6.92 -31.04
CA LYS A 2 -71.24 -6.50 -31.42
C LYS A 2 -70.28 -6.97 -30.32
N LYS A 3 -69.88 -8.21 -30.38
CA LYS A 3 -68.71 -8.76 -29.70
C LYS A 3 -67.89 -9.47 -30.76
N SER A 4 -66.61 -9.36 -30.69
CA SER A 4 -65.58 -10.05 -31.47
C SER A 4 -64.83 -9.14 -32.43
N LYS A 5 -63.75 -8.50 -31.90
CA LYS A 5 -62.53 -8.10 -32.68
C LYS A 5 -61.33 -7.71 -31.77
N ALA A 6 -61.21 -8.34 -30.61
CA ALA A 6 -60.09 -8.01 -29.69
C ALA A 6 -59.27 -9.24 -29.26
N LYS A 7 -59.05 -10.20 -30.15
CA LYS A 7 -58.26 -11.42 -29.81
C LYS A 7 -57.08 -11.77 -30.73
N TYR A 8 -56.77 -10.90 -31.70
CA TYR A 8 -55.68 -11.20 -32.65
C TYR A 8 -54.53 -10.20 -32.65
N LEU A 9 -54.48 -9.25 -31.70
CA LEU A 9 -53.38 -8.29 -31.62
C LEU A 9 -52.31 -8.65 -30.55
N THR A 10 -52.48 -9.68 -29.78
CA THR A 10 -51.59 -10.08 -28.71
C THR A 10 -50.63 -11.24 -29.06
N LEU A 11 -50.72 -11.82 -30.25
CA LEU A 11 -49.82 -12.88 -30.71
C LEU A 11 -48.73 -12.42 -31.70
N ALA A 12 -48.80 -11.18 -32.20
CA ALA A 12 -47.81 -10.65 -33.15
C ALA A 12 -46.63 -9.92 -32.50
N SER A 13 -46.71 -9.60 -31.18
CA SER A 13 -45.64 -8.91 -30.47
C SER A 13 -44.66 -9.82 -29.74
N VAL A 14 -44.90 -11.12 -29.67
CA VAL A 14 -43.99 -12.10 -29.03
C VAL A 14 -43.05 -12.78 -30.03
N VAL A 15 -43.33 -12.72 -31.33
CA VAL A 15 -42.48 -13.34 -32.39
C VAL A 15 -41.42 -12.35 -32.92
N LEU A 16 -41.55 -11.03 -32.67
CA LEU A 16 -40.52 -10.06 -33.09
C LEU A 16 -39.39 -9.86 -32.08
N SER A 17 -39.52 -10.34 -30.84
CA SER A 17 -38.42 -10.27 -29.83
C SER A 17 -37.51 -11.49 -29.79
N ALA A 18 -37.85 -12.58 -30.49
CA ALA A 18 -37.01 -13.76 -30.62
C ALA A 18 -36.08 -13.77 -31.85
N GLY A 19 -36.27 -12.79 -32.77
CA GLY A 19 -35.50 -12.69 -34.02
C GLY A 19 -34.24 -11.84 -33.95
N ILE A 20 -33.98 -11.16 -32.85
CA ILE A 20 -32.82 -10.24 -32.71
C ILE A 20 -31.64 -10.89 -31.93
N LEU A 21 -31.84 -12.09 -31.39
CA LEU A 21 -30.77 -12.79 -30.63
C LEU A 21 -29.94 -13.78 -31.48
N LEU A 22 -30.12 -13.86 -32.77
CA LEU A 22 -29.41 -14.82 -33.64
C LEU A 22 -28.55 -14.18 -34.76
N SER A 23 -28.31 -12.86 -34.74
CA SER A 23 -27.41 -12.19 -35.67
C SER A 23 -26.12 -11.66 -35.05
N ALA A 24 -25.72 -12.14 -33.87
CA ALA A 24 -24.47 -11.77 -33.21
C ALA A 24 -23.38 -12.82 -33.34
N CYS A 25 -23.44 -13.68 -34.34
CA CYS A 25 -22.34 -14.59 -34.70
C CYS A 25 -21.83 -14.28 -36.10
N GLY A 26 -20.94 -13.31 -36.20
CA GLY A 26 -20.29 -13.04 -37.50
C GLY A 26 -19.65 -11.66 -37.58
N ASN A 27 -18.87 -11.29 -36.57
CA ASN A 27 -17.73 -10.38 -36.77
C ASN A 27 -16.78 -10.60 -35.60
N SER A 28 -15.58 -11.09 -35.88
CA SER A 28 -14.49 -11.14 -34.93
C SER A 28 -13.97 -9.72 -34.68
N SER A 29 -14.79 -8.86 -34.05
CA SER A 29 -14.26 -7.77 -33.27
C SER A 29 -13.56 -8.43 -32.08
N SER A 30 -12.24 -8.32 -32.02
CA SER A 30 -11.48 -8.70 -30.83
C SER A 30 -12.20 -8.10 -29.63
N ALA A 31 -12.74 -8.93 -28.75
CA ALA A 31 -13.41 -8.44 -27.54
C ALA A 31 -12.40 -7.53 -26.81
N SER A 32 -12.79 -6.30 -26.49
CA SER A 32 -11.95 -5.33 -25.80
C SER A 32 -11.40 -5.98 -24.52
N LYS A 33 -10.09 -5.98 -24.36
CA LYS A 33 -9.40 -6.54 -23.19
C LYS A 33 -9.42 -5.52 -22.06
N THR A 34 -10.58 -5.34 -21.44
CA THR A 34 -10.72 -4.42 -20.29
C THR A 34 -10.47 -5.15 -18.99
N TYR A 35 -9.58 -4.63 -18.15
CA TYR A 35 -9.44 -5.08 -16.76
C TYR A 35 -10.55 -4.46 -15.92
N ASN A 36 -11.40 -5.29 -15.34
CA ASN A 36 -12.52 -4.89 -14.51
C ASN A 36 -12.28 -5.31 -13.06
N TYR A 37 -12.36 -4.36 -12.14
CA TYR A 37 -12.27 -4.61 -10.71
C TYR A 37 -13.00 -3.54 -9.90
N VAL A 38 -12.62 -3.37 -8.64
CA VAL A 38 -13.26 -2.41 -7.72
C VAL A 38 -12.25 -1.45 -7.10
N TYR A 39 -12.76 -0.32 -6.62
CA TYR A 39 -12.07 0.59 -5.70
C TYR A 39 -13.00 0.91 -4.52
N SER A 40 -12.44 1.23 -3.34
CA SER A 40 -13.23 1.38 -2.10
C SER A 40 -13.30 2.80 -1.57
N SER A 41 -12.43 3.69 -2.03
CA SER A 41 -12.42 5.10 -1.60
C SER A 41 -12.10 5.98 -2.79
N ASP A 42 -12.86 7.07 -2.95
CA ASP A 42 -12.56 8.08 -3.95
C ASP A 42 -11.18 8.72 -3.67
N PRO A 43 -10.38 9.04 -4.70
CA PRO A 43 -9.21 9.89 -4.51
C PRO A 43 -9.66 11.29 -4.07
N SER A 44 -8.95 11.88 -3.13
CA SER A 44 -9.17 13.28 -2.72
C SER A 44 -8.69 14.25 -3.77
N SER A 45 -7.67 13.86 -4.53
CA SER A 45 -6.99 14.67 -5.54
C SER A 45 -6.23 13.77 -6.52
N LEU A 46 -5.87 14.33 -7.68
CA LEU A 46 -4.87 13.78 -8.61
C LEU A 46 -3.54 14.53 -8.52
N ASN A 47 -3.35 15.39 -7.51
CA ASN A 47 -2.11 16.15 -7.32
C ASN A 47 -1.02 15.28 -6.71
N TYR A 48 -0.45 14.44 -7.53
CA TYR A 48 0.58 13.45 -7.19
C TYR A 48 1.89 14.03 -6.63
N LEU A 49 2.11 15.32 -6.81
CA LEU A 49 3.29 16.02 -6.29
C LEU A 49 3.06 16.58 -4.87
N ALA A 50 1.82 16.83 -4.49
CA ALA A 50 1.49 17.40 -3.18
C ALA A 50 0.94 16.37 -2.20
N GLU A 51 0.13 15.43 -2.65
CA GLU A 51 -0.47 14.39 -1.81
C GLU A 51 0.31 13.06 -1.88
N ASN A 52 0.34 12.33 -0.76
CA ASN A 52 0.95 11.00 -0.67
C ASN A 52 -0.05 9.98 -0.10
N ARG A 53 -1.20 9.87 -0.75
CA ARG A 53 -2.26 8.94 -0.37
C ARG A 53 -2.31 7.76 -1.32
N ALA A 54 -2.52 6.57 -0.78
CA ALA A 54 -2.61 5.34 -1.58
C ALA A 54 -3.68 5.48 -2.68
N THR A 55 -4.84 6.07 -2.38
CA THR A 55 -5.93 6.29 -3.34
C THR A 55 -5.54 7.17 -4.53
N THR A 56 -4.69 8.17 -4.33
CA THR A 56 -4.14 9.02 -5.40
C THR A 56 -3.03 8.27 -6.14
N ASN A 57 -2.09 7.66 -5.42
CA ASN A 57 -0.95 6.98 -6.01
C ASN A 57 -1.36 5.79 -6.87
N ASP A 58 -2.31 4.96 -6.43
CA ASP A 58 -2.83 3.79 -7.18
C ASP A 58 -3.43 4.20 -8.54
N ILE A 59 -3.94 5.42 -8.66
CA ILE A 59 -4.46 5.97 -9.91
C ILE A 59 -3.33 6.57 -10.73
N VAL A 60 -2.58 7.51 -10.16
CA VAL A 60 -1.66 8.37 -10.91
C VAL A 60 -0.46 7.59 -11.45
N THR A 61 0.04 6.56 -10.76
CA THR A 61 1.13 5.71 -11.27
C THR A 61 0.79 4.91 -12.53
N ASN A 62 -0.49 4.85 -12.90
CA ASN A 62 -0.92 4.31 -14.20
C ASN A 62 -1.04 5.40 -15.29
N LEU A 63 -0.95 6.67 -14.94
CA LEU A 63 -1.21 7.82 -15.80
C LEU A 63 0.04 8.64 -16.08
N VAL A 64 1.00 8.65 -15.14
CA VAL A 64 2.23 9.42 -15.19
C VAL A 64 3.41 8.55 -14.78
N ASP A 65 4.43 8.50 -15.61
CA ASP A 65 5.67 7.79 -15.36
C ASP A 65 6.69 8.68 -14.65
N GLY A 66 7.56 8.04 -13.83
CA GLY A 66 8.76 8.62 -13.25
C GLY A 66 10.04 8.26 -14.01
N LEU A 67 11.21 8.50 -13.39
CA LEU A 67 12.50 8.10 -13.96
C LEU A 67 12.64 6.59 -14.06
N MET A 68 12.22 5.90 -13.01
CA MET A 68 12.27 4.45 -12.86
C MET A 68 10.87 3.93 -12.54
N GLU A 69 10.66 2.66 -12.79
CA GLU A 69 9.45 1.92 -12.39
C GLU A 69 9.80 0.56 -11.78
N ASN A 70 8.82 -0.15 -11.28
CA ASN A 70 8.99 -1.52 -10.78
C ASN A 70 8.44 -2.51 -11.79
N ASP A 71 9.22 -3.57 -12.09
CA ASP A 71 8.71 -4.72 -12.82
C ASP A 71 7.76 -5.58 -11.95
N GLN A 72 7.21 -6.65 -12.54
CA GLN A 72 6.31 -7.58 -11.83
C GLN A 72 6.95 -8.31 -10.65
N TYR A 73 8.27 -8.25 -10.48
CA TYR A 73 9.03 -8.86 -9.39
C TYR A 73 9.50 -7.83 -8.35
N GLY A 74 9.20 -6.53 -8.57
CA GLY A 74 9.61 -5.43 -7.71
C GLY A 74 11.02 -4.91 -7.98
N ASN A 75 11.69 -5.35 -9.06
CA ASN A 75 12.98 -4.78 -9.47
C ASN A 75 12.80 -3.39 -10.04
N TYR A 76 13.77 -2.50 -9.80
CA TYR A 76 13.79 -1.18 -10.40
C TYR A 76 14.31 -1.27 -11.83
N VAL A 77 13.47 -0.85 -12.78
CA VAL A 77 13.78 -0.86 -14.20
C VAL A 77 13.65 0.54 -14.81
N PRO A 78 14.33 0.82 -15.93
CA PRO A 78 14.20 2.08 -16.65
C PRO A 78 12.75 2.37 -17.06
N SER A 79 12.30 3.64 -16.86
CA SER A 79 11.03 4.14 -17.38
C SER A 79 11.28 5.37 -18.25
N LEU A 80 11.01 6.62 -17.79
CA LEU A 80 11.37 7.81 -18.56
C LEU A 80 12.89 7.99 -18.71
N ALA A 81 13.69 7.49 -17.76
CA ALA A 81 15.13 7.37 -17.94
C ALA A 81 15.46 6.08 -18.70
N GLU A 82 16.17 6.19 -19.83
CA GLU A 82 16.68 5.01 -20.56
C GLU A 82 17.98 4.45 -19.95
N ASP A 83 18.75 5.30 -19.23
CA ASP A 83 20.01 4.95 -18.59
C ASP A 83 20.35 5.95 -17.48
N TRP A 84 21.25 5.56 -16.57
CA TRP A 84 21.77 6.45 -15.53
C TRP A 84 23.19 6.10 -15.13
N THR A 85 23.89 7.10 -14.57
CA THR A 85 25.21 6.94 -13.99
C THR A 85 25.26 7.49 -12.57
N VAL A 86 26.16 6.92 -11.76
CA VAL A 86 26.41 7.36 -10.38
C VAL A 86 27.86 7.77 -10.27
N SER A 87 28.15 8.93 -9.66
CA SER A 87 29.52 9.37 -9.39
C SER A 87 30.25 8.41 -8.44
N GLN A 88 31.56 8.42 -8.49
CA GLN A 88 32.39 7.52 -7.68
C GLN A 88 32.16 7.67 -6.16
N ASP A 89 31.82 8.88 -5.71
CA ASP A 89 31.49 9.19 -4.32
C ASP A 89 30.04 8.82 -3.93
N GLY A 90 29.23 8.37 -4.90
CA GLY A 90 27.83 8.00 -4.69
C GLY A 90 26.88 9.18 -4.46
N LEU A 91 27.33 10.42 -4.68
CA LEU A 91 26.53 11.61 -4.39
C LEU A 91 25.75 12.14 -5.59
N THR A 92 26.20 11.87 -6.81
CA THR A 92 25.58 12.44 -8.01
C THR A 92 25.01 11.34 -8.89
N TYR A 93 23.71 11.41 -9.14
CA TYR A 93 22.96 10.55 -10.05
C TYR A 93 22.58 11.34 -11.28
N THR A 94 22.98 10.86 -12.46
CA THR A 94 22.69 11.52 -13.75
C THR A 94 21.88 10.57 -14.59
N TYR A 95 20.63 10.95 -14.92
CA TYR A 95 19.67 10.18 -15.69
C TYR A 95 19.56 10.73 -17.10
N LYS A 96 19.59 9.83 -18.09
CA LYS A 96 19.36 10.16 -19.48
C LYS A 96 17.93 9.80 -19.87
N LEU A 97 17.15 10.80 -20.23
CA LEU A 97 15.75 10.63 -20.61
C LEU A 97 15.63 10.12 -22.04
N ARG A 98 14.61 9.31 -22.29
CA ARG A 98 14.22 8.88 -23.63
C ARG A 98 13.67 10.05 -24.45
N LYS A 99 13.91 10.02 -25.74
CA LYS A 99 13.52 11.09 -26.67
C LYS A 99 12.07 11.01 -27.13
N ASP A 100 11.47 9.85 -27.02
CA ASP A 100 10.13 9.53 -27.51
C ASP A 100 9.03 9.72 -26.47
N ALA A 101 9.39 10.02 -25.20
CA ALA A 101 8.43 10.35 -24.16
C ALA A 101 7.80 11.74 -24.37
N LYS A 102 6.47 11.80 -24.32
CA LYS A 102 5.70 13.02 -24.51
C LYS A 102 4.58 13.13 -23.52
N TRP A 103 4.17 14.37 -23.28
CA TRP A 103 2.96 14.70 -22.55
C TRP A 103 1.74 14.67 -23.46
N TYR A 104 0.64 14.14 -22.96
CA TYR A 104 -0.65 14.06 -23.64
C TYR A 104 -1.75 14.66 -22.79
N THR A 105 -2.79 15.20 -23.43
CA THR A 105 -4.05 15.53 -22.79
C THR A 105 -4.84 14.25 -22.46
N TYR A 106 -5.89 14.36 -21.64
CA TYR A 106 -6.79 13.24 -21.35
C TYR A 106 -7.51 12.70 -22.62
N GLU A 107 -7.59 13.49 -23.66
CA GLU A 107 -8.14 13.09 -24.96
C GLU A 107 -7.15 12.26 -25.76
N GLY A 108 -5.86 12.36 -25.46
CA GLY A 108 -4.75 11.68 -26.12
C GLY A 108 -4.03 12.55 -27.14
N GLU A 109 -4.30 13.86 -27.15
CA GLU A 109 -3.60 14.83 -27.99
C GLU A 109 -2.20 15.11 -27.42
N GLU A 110 -1.19 15.13 -28.29
CA GLU A 110 0.18 15.48 -27.92
C GLU A 110 0.22 16.94 -27.43
N TYR A 111 0.82 17.16 -26.25
CA TYR A 111 0.95 18.48 -25.66
C TYR A 111 2.37 19.03 -25.79
N ALA A 112 3.38 18.26 -25.35
CA ALA A 112 4.80 18.66 -25.37
C ALA A 112 5.70 17.42 -25.20
N PRO A 113 7.00 17.48 -25.56
CA PRO A 113 7.98 16.50 -25.11
C PRO A 113 8.12 16.50 -23.59
N VAL A 114 8.45 15.35 -22.98
CA VAL A 114 8.93 15.29 -21.60
C VAL A 114 10.39 15.70 -21.56
N THR A 115 10.75 16.62 -20.68
CA THR A 115 12.10 17.16 -20.58
C THR A 115 12.66 17.04 -19.15
N ALA A 116 13.98 17.16 -19.01
CA ALA A 116 14.65 17.19 -17.73
C ALA A 116 14.17 18.36 -16.85
N GLN A 117 13.75 19.49 -17.46
CA GLN A 117 13.20 20.63 -16.73
C GLN A 117 11.87 20.29 -16.03
N ASP A 118 11.09 19.32 -16.55
CA ASP A 118 9.83 18.92 -15.93
C ASP A 118 10.05 18.28 -14.55
N PHE A 119 11.18 17.58 -14.35
CA PHE A 119 11.57 17.02 -13.04
C PHE A 119 12.00 18.10 -12.05
N VAL A 120 12.72 19.11 -12.52
CA VAL A 120 13.10 20.30 -11.70
C VAL A 120 11.83 21.04 -11.27
N THR A 121 10.90 21.23 -12.21
CA THR A 121 9.60 21.87 -11.96
C THR A 121 8.79 21.08 -10.94
N GLY A 122 8.73 19.74 -11.09
CA GLY A 122 8.00 18.84 -10.19
C GLY A 122 8.49 18.93 -8.75
N LEU A 123 9.80 18.80 -8.52
CA LEU A 123 10.35 18.87 -7.18
C LEU A 123 10.19 20.27 -6.56
N LYS A 124 10.35 21.33 -7.38
CA LYS A 124 10.10 22.70 -6.91
C LYS A 124 8.65 22.88 -6.47
N TYR A 125 7.70 22.44 -7.29
CA TYR A 125 6.27 22.51 -6.96
C TYR A 125 5.95 21.73 -5.68
N ALA A 126 6.48 20.51 -5.53
CA ALA A 126 6.32 19.70 -4.33
C ALA A 126 6.85 20.41 -3.08
N ALA A 127 8.01 21.05 -3.18
CA ALA A 127 8.60 21.85 -2.09
C ALA A 127 7.75 23.08 -1.75
N ASP A 128 7.33 23.85 -2.76
CA ASP A 128 6.49 25.05 -2.59
C ASP A 128 5.12 24.73 -1.97
N LYS A 129 4.53 23.60 -2.35
CA LYS A 129 3.25 23.13 -1.81
C LYS A 129 3.36 22.36 -0.49
N LYS A 130 4.57 22.18 0.03
CA LYS A 130 4.84 21.40 1.25
C LYS A 130 4.24 20.01 1.17
N SER A 131 4.60 19.28 0.11
CA SER A 131 4.11 17.94 -0.18
C SER A 131 4.13 17.02 1.06
N GLU A 132 3.09 16.20 1.21
CA GLU A 132 3.01 15.17 2.25
C GLU A 132 4.15 14.14 2.15
N ALA A 133 4.79 13.99 0.98
CA ALA A 133 5.89 13.06 0.72
C ALA A 133 7.29 13.65 0.90
N LEU A 134 7.45 14.90 1.34
CA LEU A 134 8.77 15.57 1.48
C LEU A 134 9.73 14.76 2.37
N TYR A 135 9.25 14.07 3.38
CA TYR A 135 10.07 13.25 4.27
C TYR A 135 10.89 12.17 3.53
N LEU A 136 10.48 11.77 2.33
CA LEU A 136 11.22 10.80 1.50
C LEU A 136 12.51 11.37 0.93
N VAL A 137 12.55 12.67 0.64
CA VAL A 137 13.60 13.31 -0.17
C VAL A 137 14.25 14.52 0.46
N GLN A 138 13.62 15.16 1.46
CA GLN A 138 14.06 16.40 2.08
C GLN A 138 15.50 16.32 2.57
N ASP A 139 15.87 15.26 3.30
CA ASP A 139 17.22 15.07 3.85
C ASP A 139 18.20 14.46 2.83
N SER A 140 17.69 14.01 1.68
CA SER A 140 18.49 13.31 0.68
C SER A 140 19.02 14.26 -0.39
N VAL A 141 18.15 15.14 -0.93
CA VAL A 141 18.55 16.05 -2.00
C VAL A 141 19.26 17.26 -1.41
N ALA A 142 20.48 17.54 -1.88
CA ALA A 142 21.29 18.65 -1.38
C ALA A 142 20.54 19.99 -1.49
N GLY A 143 20.55 20.80 -0.43
CA GLY A 143 19.93 22.12 -0.38
C GLY A 143 18.39 22.13 -0.29
N LEU A 144 17.72 20.97 -0.41
CA LEU A 144 16.25 20.92 -0.37
C LEU A 144 15.71 21.27 1.02
N ASP A 145 16.32 20.77 2.09
CA ASP A 145 15.94 21.12 3.47
C ASP A 145 16.07 22.64 3.73
N ASP A 146 17.14 23.25 3.26
CA ASP A 146 17.36 24.69 3.42
C ASP A 146 16.31 25.51 2.66
N TYR A 147 15.89 25.05 1.47
CA TYR A 147 14.83 25.69 0.70
C TYR A 147 13.46 25.55 1.40
N ILE A 148 13.08 24.36 1.84
CA ILE A 148 11.79 24.08 2.49
C ILE A 148 11.66 24.87 3.81
N ASN A 149 12.75 24.98 4.57
CA ASN A 149 12.78 25.72 5.84
C ASN A 149 12.99 27.22 5.70
N GLY A 150 13.04 27.74 4.46
CA GLY A 150 13.12 29.19 4.19
C GLY A 150 14.49 29.81 4.48
N LYS A 151 15.55 28.99 4.62
CA LYS A 151 16.94 29.51 4.73
C LYS A 151 17.42 30.10 3.41
N THR A 152 16.88 29.65 2.31
CA THR A 152 17.04 30.21 0.96
C THR A 152 15.71 30.21 0.21
N THR A 153 15.52 31.18 -0.69
CA THR A 153 14.41 31.25 -1.63
C THR A 153 14.84 30.90 -3.06
N ASP A 154 16.12 30.68 -3.26
CA ASP A 154 16.69 30.34 -4.56
C ASP A 154 16.71 28.82 -4.76
N PHE A 155 15.74 28.28 -5.53
CA PHE A 155 15.65 26.87 -5.84
C PHE A 155 16.83 26.36 -6.69
N SER A 156 17.58 27.23 -7.35
CA SER A 156 18.77 26.82 -8.12
C SER A 156 19.88 26.24 -7.25
N THR A 157 19.83 26.48 -5.93
CA THR A 157 20.74 25.88 -4.94
C THR A 157 20.38 24.44 -4.57
N VAL A 158 19.19 23.98 -4.95
CA VAL A 158 18.75 22.60 -4.70
C VAL A 158 19.42 21.64 -5.68
N GLY A 159 19.77 20.48 -5.19
CA GLY A 159 20.52 19.44 -5.93
C GLY A 159 19.70 18.71 -6.99
N VAL A 160 18.82 19.38 -7.72
CA VAL A 160 18.16 18.87 -8.93
C VAL A 160 18.41 19.83 -10.07
N LYS A 161 18.89 19.34 -11.23
CA LYS A 161 19.24 20.17 -12.38
C LYS A 161 18.88 19.50 -13.70
N ALA A 162 18.33 20.28 -14.63
CA ALA A 162 18.31 19.94 -16.04
C ALA A 162 19.67 20.39 -16.63
N ILE A 163 20.50 19.43 -17.03
CA ILE A 163 21.78 19.69 -17.65
C ILE A 163 21.57 20.08 -19.13
N ASP A 164 20.64 19.41 -19.77
CA ASP A 164 20.05 19.69 -21.07
C ASP A 164 18.60 19.15 -21.07
N ASP A 165 17.92 19.21 -22.22
CA ASP A 165 16.51 18.78 -22.30
C ASP A 165 16.31 17.31 -21.94
N GLN A 166 17.34 16.46 -22.03
CA GLN A 166 17.25 15.01 -21.84
C GLN A 166 18.14 14.48 -20.71
N THR A 167 18.78 15.36 -19.95
CA THR A 167 19.68 14.93 -18.87
C THR A 167 19.30 15.62 -17.58
N VAL A 168 18.70 14.85 -16.67
CA VAL A 168 18.41 15.32 -15.30
C VAL A 168 19.45 14.78 -14.33
N GLN A 169 19.91 15.62 -13.41
CA GLN A 169 20.91 15.27 -12.42
C GLN A 169 20.42 15.59 -11.02
N TYR A 170 20.59 14.61 -10.11
CA TYR A 170 20.38 14.79 -8.67
C TYR A 170 21.70 14.73 -7.94
N THR A 171 21.91 15.67 -7.01
CA THR A 171 23.03 15.68 -6.07
C THR A 171 22.49 15.45 -4.67
N LEU A 172 23.03 14.44 -3.98
CA LEU A 172 22.58 14.01 -2.66
C LEU A 172 23.46 14.62 -1.56
N THR A 173 22.92 14.69 -0.34
CA THR A 173 23.64 15.11 0.87
C THR A 173 24.63 14.05 1.37
N ARG A 174 24.34 12.78 1.08
CA ARG A 174 25.12 11.60 1.45
C ARG A 174 24.93 10.50 0.41
N PRO A 175 25.83 9.51 0.30
CA PRO A 175 25.62 8.37 -0.58
C PRO A 175 24.42 7.55 -0.14
N GLU A 176 23.49 7.29 -1.06
CA GLU A 176 22.31 6.47 -0.87
C GLU A 176 22.23 5.43 -1.98
N SER A 177 22.76 4.22 -1.77
CA SER A 177 22.72 3.15 -2.77
C SER A 177 21.31 2.73 -3.20
N TYR A 178 20.31 3.08 -2.40
CA TYR A 178 18.88 2.87 -2.65
C TYR A 178 18.18 4.08 -3.30
N TRP A 179 18.91 5.12 -3.73
CA TRP A 179 18.30 6.33 -4.30
C TRP A 179 17.33 6.03 -5.45
N ASN A 180 17.65 5.06 -6.32
CA ASN A 180 16.76 4.69 -7.42
C ASN A 180 15.37 4.21 -6.93
N SER A 181 15.27 3.65 -5.74
CA SER A 181 13.96 3.30 -5.18
C SER A 181 13.08 4.52 -4.90
N LYS A 182 13.69 5.66 -4.58
CA LYS A 182 12.94 6.91 -4.35
C LYS A 182 12.41 7.51 -5.65
N THR A 183 13.09 7.27 -6.78
CA THR A 183 12.69 7.82 -8.08
C THR A 183 11.42 7.15 -8.67
N THR A 184 10.94 6.08 -8.06
CA THR A 184 9.62 5.50 -8.36
C THR A 184 8.48 6.16 -7.57
N SER A 185 8.80 7.09 -6.65
CA SER A 185 7.80 7.80 -5.84
C SER A 185 7.31 9.05 -6.57
N THR A 186 6.00 9.29 -6.49
CA THR A 186 5.31 10.37 -7.22
C THR A 186 5.84 11.76 -6.94
N ILE A 187 6.43 12.02 -5.76
CA ILE A 187 7.06 13.32 -5.44
C ILE A 187 8.23 13.67 -6.36
N LEU A 188 8.88 12.68 -6.99
CA LEU A 188 9.96 12.88 -7.95
C LEU A 188 9.50 12.73 -9.41
N PHE A 189 8.19 12.67 -9.65
CA PHE A 189 7.64 12.62 -11.01
C PHE A 189 7.73 14.00 -11.68
N PRO A 190 7.78 14.03 -13.03
CA PRO A 190 7.84 15.27 -13.78
C PRO A 190 6.48 15.98 -13.82
N VAL A 191 6.50 17.29 -14.07
CA VAL A 191 5.32 18.08 -14.44
C VAL A 191 5.71 19.17 -15.43
N ASN A 192 4.90 19.35 -16.47
CA ASN A 192 5.13 20.39 -17.46
C ASN A 192 4.81 21.79 -16.87
N ALA A 193 5.77 22.71 -16.94
CA ALA A 193 5.68 24.02 -16.30
C ALA A 193 4.54 24.89 -16.88
N ASP A 194 4.34 24.88 -18.20
CA ASP A 194 3.30 25.69 -18.84
C ASP A 194 1.91 25.17 -18.52
N PHE A 195 1.74 23.85 -18.49
CA PHE A 195 0.49 23.24 -18.08
C PHE A 195 0.18 23.53 -16.62
N LEU A 196 1.15 23.33 -15.71
CA LEU A 196 1.01 23.62 -14.28
C LEU A 196 0.59 25.09 -14.07
N LYS A 197 1.24 26.02 -14.76
CA LYS A 197 0.89 27.43 -14.73
C LYS A 197 -0.51 27.71 -15.27
N SER A 198 -0.90 27.03 -16.36
CA SER A 198 -2.23 27.20 -16.96
C SER A 198 -3.37 26.73 -16.06
N LYS A 199 -3.11 25.68 -15.25
CA LYS A 199 -4.09 25.13 -14.31
C LYS A 199 -4.14 25.87 -12.97
N GLY A 200 -3.02 26.39 -12.51
CA GLY A 200 -2.95 27.06 -11.20
C GLY A 200 -3.50 26.16 -10.09
N ASP A 201 -4.52 26.65 -9.35
CA ASP A 201 -5.13 25.89 -8.25
C ASP A 201 -6.07 24.76 -8.73
N ASP A 202 -6.32 24.63 -10.03
CA ASP A 202 -7.08 23.53 -10.59
C ASP A 202 -6.20 22.30 -10.93
N PHE A 203 -4.85 22.45 -10.84
CA PHE A 203 -3.94 21.33 -11.05
C PHE A 203 -4.19 20.22 -10.03
N GLY A 204 -4.44 19.02 -10.54
CA GLY A 204 -4.64 17.83 -9.72
C GLY A 204 -6.03 17.72 -9.07
N LYS A 205 -7.03 18.52 -9.44
CA LYS A 205 -8.42 18.22 -9.07
C LYS A 205 -8.83 16.86 -9.64
N VAL A 206 -9.83 16.22 -9.03
CA VAL A 206 -10.31 14.90 -9.50
C VAL A 206 -11.15 15.09 -10.78
N ASP A 207 -10.45 15.47 -11.83
CA ASP A 207 -10.97 15.71 -13.18
C ASP A 207 -9.92 15.30 -14.21
N PRO A 208 -10.27 14.53 -15.26
CA PRO A 208 -9.31 14.08 -16.27
C PRO A 208 -8.48 15.21 -16.91
N SER A 209 -9.04 16.40 -17.06
CA SER A 209 -8.34 17.54 -17.67
C SER A 209 -7.37 18.26 -16.72
N SER A 210 -7.31 17.89 -15.45
CA SER A 210 -6.54 18.60 -14.41
C SER A 210 -5.05 18.26 -14.39
N ILE A 211 -4.64 17.16 -15.03
CA ILE A 211 -3.25 16.74 -15.19
C ILE A 211 -2.92 16.44 -16.67
N LEU A 212 -1.65 16.35 -16.99
CA LEU A 212 -1.16 15.74 -18.23
C LEU A 212 -0.75 14.28 -17.97
N TYR A 213 -0.65 13.54 -19.06
CA TYR A 213 -0.41 12.11 -19.10
C TYR A 213 0.84 11.80 -19.89
N ASN A 214 1.70 10.94 -19.38
CA ASN A 214 2.83 10.39 -20.14
C ASN A 214 2.98 8.87 -19.92
N GLY A 215 2.08 8.28 -19.12
CA GLY A 215 2.04 6.87 -18.79
C GLY A 215 1.17 6.02 -19.75
N PRO A 216 1.01 4.72 -19.42
CA PRO A 216 0.32 3.73 -20.25
C PRO A 216 -1.17 3.97 -20.44
N PHE A 217 -1.81 4.73 -19.56
CA PHE A 217 -3.25 5.01 -19.62
C PHE A 217 -3.56 6.50 -19.52
N LEU A 218 -4.74 6.84 -20.04
CA LEU A 218 -5.39 8.14 -19.93
C LEU A 218 -6.66 7.95 -19.10
N MET A 219 -6.94 8.85 -18.15
CA MET A 219 -8.21 8.82 -17.43
C MET A 219 -9.35 9.19 -18.38
N LYS A 220 -10.25 8.26 -18.60
CA LYS A 220 -11.44 8.47 -19.44
C LYS A 220 -12.56 9.17 -18.70
N SER A 221 -12.81 8.72 -17.46
CA SER A 221 -13.86 9.27 -16.60
C SER A 221 -13.65 8.96 -15.14
N PHE A 222 -14.16 9.85 -14.29
CA PHE A 222 -14.32 9.63 -12.86
C PHE A 222 -15.73 10.05 -12.45
N VAL A 223 -16.45 9.14 -11.81
CA VAL A 223 -17.75 9.41 -11.19
C VAL A 223 -17.67 8.94 -9.73
N SER A 224 -17.67 9.90 -8.81
CA SER A 224 -17.53 9.65 -7.36
C SER A 224 -18.50 8.56 -6.89
N LYS A 225 -17.98 7.63 -6.08
CA LYS A 225 -18.69 6.46 -5.54
C LYS A 225 -19.46 5.66 -6.59
N SER A 226 -18.94 5.59 -7.80
CA SER A 226 -19.55 4.87 -8.92
C SER A 226 -18.50 4.16 -9.78
N VAL A 227 -17.67 4.91 -10.52
CA VAL A 227 -16.74 4.29 -11.47
C VAL A 227 -15.54 5.18 -11.77
N ILE A 228 -14.38 4.56 -11.93
CA ILE A 228 -13.18 5.14 -12.52
C ILE A 228 -12.86 4.35 -13.78
N GLU A 229 -12.67 5.03 -14.90
CA GLU A 229 -12.33 4.38 -16.17
C GLU A 229 -11.05 4.98 -16.75
N PHE A 230 -10.15 4.08 -17.19
CA PHE A 230 -8.96 4.43 -17.97
C PHE A 230 -9.06 3.81 -19.35
N LYS A 231 -8.54 4.51 -20.34
CA LYS A 231 -8.31 3.99 -21.71
C LYS A 231 -6.81 3.89 -21.95
N LYS A 232 -6.37 2.90 -22.71
CA LYS A 232 -4.99 2.77 -23.14
C LYS A 232 -4.53 4.05 -23.85
N ASN A 233 -3.32 4.49 -23.57
CA ASN A 233 -2.66 5.56 -24.32
C ASN A 233 -2.00 4.96 -25.57
N PRO A 234 -2.53 5.16 -26.77
CA PRO A 234 -1.99 4.57 -27.99
C PRO A 234 -0.65 5.18 -28.42
N ASN A 235 -0.27 6.29 -27.79
CA ASN A 235 0.97 7.01 -28.08
C ASN A 235 2.02 6.83 -26.96
N TYR A 236 1.78 5.91 -26.03
CA TYR A 236 2.72 5.60 -24.97
C TYR A 236 4.01 5.01 -25.55
N TRP A 237 5.15 5.43 -25.05
CA TRP A 237 6.45 5.00 -25.58
C TRP A 237 6.66 3.48 -25.54
N ASP A 238 6.06 2.79 -24.57
CA ASP A 238 6.10 1.33 -24.43
C ASP A 238 4.71 0.69 -24.68
N GLU A 239 3.94 1.24 -25.60
CA GLU A 239 2.57 0.81 -25.94
C GLU A 239 2.47 -0.70 -26.20
N LYS A 240 3.50 -1.29 -26.83
CA LYS A 240 3.55 -2.74 -27.17
C LYS A 240 3.49 -3.65 -25.94
N ASN A 241 3.89 -3.17 -24.76
CA ASN A 241 3.87 -3.90 -23.51
C ASN A 241 2.62 -3.59 -22.66
N VAL A 242 1.67 -2.81 -23.17
CA VAL A 242 0.37 -2.58 -22.56
C VAL A 242 -0.66 -3.54 -23.16
N PHE A 243 -1.00 -4.60 -22.41
CA PHE A 243 -1.77 -5.74 -22.92
C PHE A 243 -3.28 -5.62 -22.76
N VAL A 244 -3.76 -4.58 -22.05
CA VAL A 244 -5.19 -4.29 -21.86
C VAL A 244 -5.55 -2.97 -22.53
N ASP A 245 -6.77 -2.91 -23.09
CA ASP A 245 -7.25 -1.72 -23.81
C ASP A 245 -7.79 -0.64 -22.87
N GLY A 246 -8.08 -1.01 -21.61
CA GLY A 246 -8.57 -0.11 -20.60
C GLY A 246 -8.76 -0.79 -19.25
N VAL A 247 -9.08 0.03 -18.25
CA VAL A 247 -9.36 -0.38 -16.89
C VAL A 247 -10.69 0.23 -16.48
N LYS A 248 -11.53 -0.56 -15.81
CA LYS A 248 -12.78 -0.10 -15.22
C LYS A 248 -12.84 -0.54 -13.76
N LEU A 249 -12.86 0.42 -12.87
CA LEU A 249 -12.97 0.19 -11.42
C LEU A 249 -14.36 0.63 -10.96
N ALA A 250 -15.17 -0.31 -10.49
CA ALA A 250 -16.48 -0.03 -9.89
C ALA A 250 -16.31 0.30 -8.40
N TYR A 251 -17.12 1.21 -7.88
CA TYR A 251 -17.11 1.50 -6.45
C TYR A 251 -17.64 0.30 -5.65
N TYR A 252 -16.94 -0.04 -4.59
CA TYR A 252 -17.29 -1.13 -3.68
C TYR A 252 -17.09 -0.70 -2.23
N ASP A 253 -18.17 -0.62 -1.47
CA ASP A 253 -18.20 -0.12 -0.09
C ASP A 253 -17.75 -1.16 0.98
N GLY A 254 -17.41 -2.38 0.54
CA GLY A 254 -16.99 -3.44 1.45
C GLY A 254 -18.11 -4.17 2.19
N SER A 255 -19.39 -3.81 1.97
CA SER A 255 -20.53 -4.36 2.71
C SER A 255 -20.83 -5.82 2.39
N ASP A 256 -20.61 -6.25 1.15
CA ASP A 256 -20.83 -7.63 0.68
C ASP A 256 -19.54 -8.26 0.15
N GLN A 257 -18.76 -8.87 1.04
CA GLN A 257 -17.47 -9.51 0.69
C GLN A 257 -17.65 -10.66 -0.33
N ASP A 258 -18.80 -11.32 -0.36
CA ASP A 258 -19.09 -12.39 -1.30
C ASP A 258 -19.36 -11.87 -2.73
N ALA A 259 -19.73 -10.59 -2.88
CA ALA A 259 -19.99 -9.99 -4.19
C ALA A 259 -18.76 -10.03 -5.11
N LEU A 260 -17.56 -9.83 -4.57
CA LEU A 260 -16.33 -9.85 -5.38
C LEU A 260 -16.14 -11.21 -6.07
N ALA A 261 -16.26 -12.27 -5.31
CA ALA A 261 -16.08 -13.62 -5.82
C ALA A 261 -17.22 -14.05 -6.75
N ARG A 262 -18.48 -13.69 -6.46
CA ARG A 262 -19.61 -13.92 -7.38
C ARG A 262 -19.38 -13.24 -8.72
N ASN A 263 -19.05 -11.96 -8.73
CA ASN A 263 -18.81 -11.20 -9.96
C ASN A 263 -17.61 -11.74 -10.76
N PHE A 264 -16.60 -12.29 -10.10
CA PHE A 264 -15.49 -12.97 -10.78
C PHE A 264 -15.98 -14.26 -11.48
N VAL A 265 -16.74 -15.11 -10.78
CA VAL A 265 -17.28 -16.35 -11.33
C VAL A 265 -18.23 -16.08 -12.50
N GLU A 266 -18.97 -14.98 -12.45
CA GLU A 266 -19.86 -14.51 -13.53
C GLU A 266 -19.12 -13.81 -14.68
N GLY A 267 -17.79 -13.61 -14.57
CA GLY A 267 -16.98 -12.95 -15.59
C GLY A 267 -17.12 -11.42 -15.63
N VAL A 268 -17.74 -10.81 -14.61
CA VAL A 268 -17.89 -9.36 -14.48
C VAL A 268 -16.57 -8.71 -14.07
N TYR A 269 -15.83 -9.34 -13.13
CA TYR A 269 -14.53 -8.89 -12.68
C TYR A 269 -13.41 -9.80 -13.20
N SER A 270 -12.27 -9.18 -13.53
CA SER A 270 -11.05 -9.86 -13.97
C SER A 270 -10.28 -10.51 -12.83
N TYR A 271 -10.57 -10.11 -11.60
CA TYR A 271 -9.91 -10.53 -10.38
C TYR A 271 -10.94 -10.51 -9.23
N ALA A 272 -10.73 -11.31 -8.19
CA ALA A 272 -11.49 -11.22 -6.95
C ALA A 272 -10.64 -11.55 -5.74
N ARG A 273 -10.72 -10.73 -4.71
CA ARG A 273 -10.19 -11.09 -3.40
C ARG A 273 -11.17 -12.04 -2.72
N LEU A 274 -10.66 -13.21 -2.29
CA LEU A 274 -11.41 -14.11 -1.43
C LEU A 274 -11.16 -13.76 0.05
N TYR A 275 -12.22 -13.77 0.82
CA TYR A 275 -12.17 -13.58 2.26
C TYR A 275 -12.48 -14.90 2.96
N PRO A 276 -11.51 -15.50 3.68
CA PRO A 276 -11.70 -16.82 4.30
C PRO A 276 -12.81 -16.88 5.36
N ASN A 277 -13.18 -15.74 5.92
CA ASN A 277 -14.28 -15.61 6.87
C ASN A 277 -15.65 -15.34 6.22
N SER A 278 -15.72 -15.31 4.89
CA SER A 278 -17.00 -15.16 4.18
C SER A 278 -17.77 -16.49 4.10
N SER A 279 -19.09 -16.41 4.06
CA SER A 279 -19.95 -17.60 4.03
C SER A 279 -19.81 -18.43 2.75
N SER A 280 -19.38 -17.80 1.66
CA SER A 280 -19.22 -18.46 0.35
C SER A 280 -17.82 -19.03 0.11
N PHE A 281 -16.85 -18.78 1.00
CA PHE A 281 -15.43 -19.08 0.80
C PHE A 281 -15.17 -20.54 0.40
N GLU A 282 -15.63 -21.49 1.22
CA GLU A 282 -15.37 -22.92 0.96
C GLU A 282 -15.99 -23.40 -0.34
N GLY A 283 -17.20 -22.96 -0.65
CA GLY A 283 -17.88 -23.33 -1.90
C GLY A 283 -17.20 -22.76 -3.16
N ILE A 284 -16.64 -21.56 -3.06
CA ILE A 284 -15.90 -20.94 -4.14
C ILE A 284 -14.52 -21.59 -4.29
N LYS A 285 -13.83 -21.83 -3.17
CA LYS A 285 -12.54 -22.51 -3.12
C LYS A 285 -12.60 -23.88 -3.76
N GLU A 286 -13.62 -24.68 -3.43
CA GLU A 286 -13.78 -26.02 -3.97
C GLU A 286 -13.97 -26.03 -5.50
N LYS A 287 -14.79 -25.09 -6.02
CA LYS A 287 -15.13 -25.01 -7.45
C LYS A 287 -14.05 -24.37 -8.30
N ASN A 288 -13.17 -23.57 -7.70
CA ASN A 288 -12.21 -22.71 -8.43
C ASN A 288 -10.77 -22.93 -7.96
N LYS A 289 -10.41 -24.15 -7.54
CA LYS A 289 -9.07 -24.47 -6.99
C LYS A 289 -7.91 -23.98 -7.86
N ASP A 290 -8.03 -24.14 -9.17
CA ASP A 290 -6.97 -23.79 -10.12
C ASP A 290 -6.80 -22.29 -10.33
N ASN A 291 -7.77 -21.50 -9.88
CA ASN A 291 -7.76 -20.03 -10.00
C ASN A 291 -7.39 -19.32 -8.69
N ILE A 292 -7.16 -20.08 -7.59
CA ILE A 292 -6.80 -19.49 -6.30
C ILE A 292 -5.30 -19.32 -6.21
N ILE A 293 -4.87 -18.08 -6.03
CA ILE A 293 -3.48 -17.71 -5.87
C ILE A 293 -3.30 -17.04 -4.51
N TYR A 294 -2.35 -17.53 -3.71
CA TYR A 294 -1.88 -16.78 -2.54
C TYR A 294 -0.90 -15.73 -3.02
N SER A 295 -1.15 -14.48 -2.68
CA SER A 295 -0.20 -13.40 -3.01
C SER A 295 1.13 -13.64 -2.30
N MET A 296 2.21 -13.29 -2.98
CA MET A 296 3.53 -13.22 -2.37
C MET A 296 3.55 -12.12 -1.30
N GLN A 297 4.40 -12.25 -0.30
CA GLN A 297 4.67 -11.16 0.63
C GLN A 297 5.34 -10.01 -0.14
N ASN A 298 4.86 -8.80 0.08
CA ASN A 298 5.49 -7.60 -0.43
C ASN A 298 6.69 -7.18 0.44
N ALA A 299 7.38 -6.10 0.08
CA ALA A 299 8.51 -5.57 0.85
C ALA A 299 8.08 -4.87 2.16
N THR A 300 6.79 -4.71 2.43
CA THR A 300 6.28 -4.07 3.64
C THR A 300 6.36 -5.03 4.82
N SER A 301 6.88 -4.55 5.95
CA SER A 301 6.87 -5.27 7.21
C SER A 301 5.88 -4.61 8.18
N TYR A 302 4.94 -5.41 8.70
CA TYR A 302 3.99 -4.98 9.73
C TYR A 302 4.43 -5.54 11.07
N TYR A 303 4.33 -4.72 12.12
CA TYR A 303 4.79 -5.09 13.45
C TYR A 303 3.97 -4.41 14.55
N LEU A 304 3.97 -4.99 15.74
CA LEU A 304 3.43 -4.38 16.94
C LEU A 304 4.53 -3.64 17.69
N ASN A 305 4.23 -2.42 18.11
CA ASN A 305 5.11 -1.59 18.93
C ASN A 305 4.57 -1.49 20.36
N PHE A 306 5.49 -1.45 21.32
CA PHE A 306 5.17 -0.91 22.63
C PHE A 306 5.48 0.59 22.66
N ASN A 307 4.50 1.41 23.08
CA ASN A 307 4.78 2.81 23.37
C ASN A 307 5.56 2.92 24.68
N LEU A 308 6.87 3.12 24.57
CA LEU A 308 7.77 3.17 25.74
C LEU A 308 7.74 4.51 26.49
N ASP A 309 7.08 5.52 25.95
CA ASP A 309 7.00 6.87 26.55
C ASP A 309 5.62 7.51 26.25
N ARG A 310 4.56 6.80 26.64
CA ARG A 310 3.18 7.22 26.37
C ARG A 310 2.84 8.52 27.08
N LYS A 311 2.39 9.53 26.33
CA LYS A 311 2.02 10.87 26.82
C LYS A 311 0.50 11.09 26.86
N SER A 312 -0.24 10.48 25.94
CA SER A 312 -1.69 10.61 25.81
C SER A 312 -2.41 9.35 26.25
N TYR A 313 -3.52 9.53 26.95
CA TYR A 313 -4.39 8.47 27.45
C TYR A 313 -5.87 8.71 27.06
N ASN A 314 -6.10 9.32 25.87
CA ASN A 314 -7.44 9.62 25.40
C ASN A 314 -8.28 8.37 25.16
N PHE A 315 -7.62 7.29 24.67
CA PHE A 315 -8.26 6.00 24.39
C PHE A 315 -7.65 4.95 25.32
N THR A 316 -8.21 4.82 26.52
CA THR A 316 -7.69 3.91 27.54
C THR A 316 -8.77 3.42 28.48
N SER A 317 -8.66 2.17 28.92
CA SER A 317 -9.46 1.62 30.03
C SER A 317 -8.89 1.98 31.41
N LYS A 318 -7.69 2.53 31.49
CA LYS A 318 -7.01 2.86 32.73
C LYS A 318 -7.67 4.03 33.44
N SER A 319 -8.10 3.79 34.67
CA SER A 319 -8.84 4.77 35.49
C SER A 319 -7.96 5.51 36.50
N SER A 320 -6.75 5.01 36.76
CA SER A 320 -5.88 5.56 37.82
C SER A 320 -4.43 5.77 37.31
N ASP A 321 -3.71 6.67 37.97
CA ASP A 321 -2.29 6.91 37.68
C ASP A 321 -1.42 5.71 38.09
N ILE A 322 -1.88 4.88 39.02
CA ILE A 322 -1.19 3.65 39.42
C ILE A 322 -1.23 2.64 38.25
N GLU A 323 -2.38 2.46 37.59
CA GLU A 323 -2.51 1.59 36.42
C GLU A 323 -1.65 2.09 35.25
N LYS A 324 -1.64 3.40 34.97
CA LYS A 324 -0.79 4.01 33.94
C LYS A 324 0.69 3.75 34.23
N LYS A 325 1.13 3.99 35.50
CA LYS A 325 2.51 3.74 35.92
C LYS A 325 2.87 2.27 35.87
N SER A 326 1.98 1.39 36.33
CA SER A 326 2.21 -0.07 36.27
C SER A 326 2.41 -0.57 34.85
N THR A 327 1.59 -0.11 33.90
CA THR A 327 1.75 -0.42 32.49
C THR A 327 3.07 0.13 31.93
N GLN A 328 3.43 1.37 32.26
CA GLN A 328 4.69 1.99 31.82
C GLN A 328 5.90 1.19 32.31
N GLU A 329 5.95 0.81 33.58
CA GLU A 329 7.03 -0.02 34.14
C GLU A 329 7.08 -1.41 33.47
N ALA A 330 5.93 -2.01 33.20
CA ALA A 330 5.84 -3.31 32.53
C ALA A 330 6.37 -3.24 31.10
N VAL A 331 5.97 -2.27 30.28
CA VAL A 331 6.44 -2.15 28.89
C VAL A 331 7.93 -1.77 28.79
N LEU A 332 8.49 -1.13 29.81
CA LEU A 332 9.94 -0.87 29.90
C LEU A 332 10.73 -2.11 30.34
N ASN A 333 10.09 -3.12 30.92
CA ASN A 333 10.74 -4.34 31.36
C ASN A 333 11.01 -5.27 30.18
N LYS A 334 12.27 -5.66 29.96
CA LYS A 334 12.68 -6.53 28.83
C LYS A 334 12.03 -7.90 28.91
N ASN A 335 12.01 -8.54 30.10
CA ASN A 335 11.43 -9.86 30.29
C ASN A 335 9.92 -9.87 30.04
N PHE A 336 9.22 -8.78 30.38
CA PHE A 336 7.80 -8.60 30.06
C PHE A 336 7.56 -8.57 28.56
N ARG A 337 8.32 -7.75 27.79
CA ARG A 337 8.19 -7.70 26.33
C ARG A 337 8.54 -9.04 25.68
N GLN A 338 9.54 -9.77 26.18
CA GLN A 338 9.86 -11.11 25.70
C GLN A 338 8.75 -12.12 25.98
N ALA A 339 8.17 -12.07 27.20
CA ALA A 339 7.01 -12.90 27.56
C ALA A 339 5.83 -12.66 26.63
N PHE A 340 5.52 -11.39 26.36
CA PHE A 340 4.47 -11.02 25.42
C PHE A 340 4.74 -11.58 24.02
N ASN A 341 5.95 -11.41 23.50
CA ASN A 341 6.32 -11.92 22.18
C ASN A 341 6.19 -13.46 22.07
N TYR A 342 6.61 -14.20 23.10
CA TYR A 342 6.45 -15.66 23.12
C TYR A 342 5.00 -16.11 23.33
N ALA A 343 4.15 -15.28 23.93
CA ALA A 343 2.73 -15.57 24.14
C ALA A 343 1.88 -15.25 22.90
N TYR A 344 2.37 -14.41 22.00
CA TYR A 344 1.65 -13.96 20.81
C TYR A 344 1.67 -15.01 19.69
N ASN A 345 0.52 -15.67 19.47
CA ASN A 345 0.32 -16.63 18.40
C ASN A 345 0.00 -15.90 17.09
N ARG A 346 1.02 -15.58 16.30
CA ARG A 346 0.89 -14.86 15.03
C ARG A 346 0.19 -15.68 13.95
N THR A 347 0.26 -17.01 14.03
CA THR A 347 -0.50 -17.91 13.13
C THR A 347 -2.01 -17.77 13.38
N ALA A 348 -2.45 -17.81 14.64
CA ALA A 348 -3.86 -17.62 14.97
C ALA A 348 -4.34 -16.19 14.60
N TYR A 349 -3.49 -15.18 14.79
CA TYR A 349 -3.75 -13.81 14.35
C TYR A 349 -3.91 -13.72 12.84
N GLY A 350 -2.97 -14.26 12.07
CA GLY A 350 -3.01 -14.26 10.61
C GLY A 350 -4.20 -15.03 10.03
N ALA A 351 -4.67 -16.09 10.72
CA ALA A 351 -5.83 -16.86 10.31
C ALA A 351 -7.13 -16.03 10.28
N GLN A 352 -7.21 -14.96 11.08
CA GLN A 352 -8.41 -14.10 11.10
C GLN A 352 -8.65 -13.39 9.76
N SER A 353 -7.60 -13.15 9.00
CA SER A 353 -7.68 -12.47 7.69
C SER A 353 -7.33 -13.36 6.50
N GLN A 354 -6.52 -14.40 6.69
CA GLN A 354 -6.01 -15.24 5.61
C GLN A 354 -6.56 -16.67 5.63
N GLY A 355 -7.42 -17.02 6.62
CA GLY A 355 -7.84 -18.38 6.87
C GLY A 355 -6.68 -19.28 7.34
N GLU A 356 -6.98 -20.53 7.66
CA GLU A 356 -5.99 -21.48 8.16
C GLU A 356 -4.88 -21.76 7.13
N ASP A 357 -5.24 -21.92 5.85
CA ASP A 357 -4.29 -22.21 4.76
C ASP A 357 -3.29 -21.07 4.48
N GLY A 358 -3.69 -19.83 4.73
CA GLY A 358 -2.88 -18.64 4.51
C GLY A 358 -2.22 -18.09 5.77
N ALA A 359 -2.58 -18.62 6.94
CA ALA A 359 -2.25 -18.02 8.25
C ALA A 359 -0.77 -17.73 8.46
N THR A 360 0.10 -18.68 8.10
CA THR A 360 1.56 -18.50 8.23
C THR A 360 2.16 -17.69 7.09
N LYS A 361 1.55 -17.68 5.91
CA LYS A 361 2.11 -17.10 4.68
C LYS A 361 2.40 -15.61 4.77
N ILE A 362 1.70 -14.90 5.66
CA ILE A 362 1.89 -13.46 5.91
C ILE A 362 2.91 -13.15 7.01
N ILE A 363 3.42 -14.19 7.71
CA ILE A 363 4.32 -13.97 8.84
C ILE A 363 5.71 -13.63 8.35
N ARG A 364 6.22 -12.48 8.80
CA ARG A 364 7.60 -12.04 8.63
C ARG A 364 8.31 -12.05 9.97
N ASN A 365 9.53 -12.58 10.00
CA ASN A 365 10.29 -12.77 11.24
C ASN A 365 11.36 -11.71 11.46
N LEU A 366 11.71 -10.96 10.43
CA LEU A 366 12.67 -9.87 10.49
C LEU A 366 12.06 -8.60 9.91
N VAL A 367 12.48 -7.45 10.40
CA VAL A 367 11.97 -6.14 9.89
C VAL A 367 12.42 -5.91 8.45
N VAL A 368 13.64 -6.34 8.11
CA VAL A 368 14.17 -6.28 6.75
C VAL A 368 13.71 -7.51 5.99
N PRO A 369 13.00 -7.34 4.85
CA PRO A 369 12.57 -8.46 4.01
C PRO A 369 13.75 -9.29 3.49
N PRO A 370 13.56 -10.59 3.22
CA PRO A 370 14.56 -11.41 2.56
C PRO A 370 14.99 -10.80 1.22
N THR A 371 16.28 -10.95 0.89
CA THR A 371 16.93 -10.46 -0.35
C THR A 371 16.98 -8.94 -0.53
N PHE A 372 16.39 -8.17 0.37
CA PHE A 372 16.33 -6.70 0.26
C PHE A 372 17.66 -6.02 0.60
N VAL A 373 18.40 -6.57 1.57
CA VAL A 373 19.73 -6.08 1.98
C VAL A 373 20.71 -7.24 2.06
N SER A 374 21.88 -7.10 1.45
CA SER A 374 22.99 -8.01 1.63
C SER A 374 24.16 -7.35 2.35
N ILE A 375 24.85 -8.12 3.19
CA ILE A 375 26.06 -7.73 3.91
C ILE A 375 27.19 -8.67 3.51
N ASN A 376 28.19 -8.17 2.79
CA ASN A 376 29.31 -8.97 2.26
C ASN A 376 28.83 -10.20 1.46
N GLY A 377 27.80 -10.05 0.64
CA GLY A 377 27.23 -11.10 -0.20
C GLY A 377 26.33 -12.12 0.53
N LYS A 378 26.06 -11.93 1.83
CA LYS A 378 25.07 -12.71 2.58
C LYS A 378 23.79 -11.94 2.76
N ASP A 379 22.64 -12.60 2.70
CA ASP A 379 21.35 -11.99 3.05
C ASP A 379 21.37 -11.47 4.49
N PHE A 380 20.70 -10.35 4.73
CA PHE A 380 20.60 -9.75 6.06
C PHE A 380 20.07 -10.74 7.11
N GLY A 381 19.07 -11.55 6.75
CA GLY A 381 18.48 -12.56 7.62
C GLY A 381 19.47 -13.63 8.07
N ASP A 382 20.37 -14.05 7.18
CA ASP A 382 21.44 -15.00 7.51
C ASP A 382 22.42 -14.39 8.51
N VAL A 383 22.82 -13.13 8.29
CA VAL A 383 23.72 -12.40 9.21
C VAL A 383 23.06 -12.20 10.58
N VAL A 384 21.76 -11.92 10.65
CA VAL A 384 21.01 -11.84 11.91
C VAL A 384 21.01 -13.18 12.60
N SER A 385 20.70 -14.27 11.89
CA SER A 385 20.66 -15.63 12.44
C SER A 385 21.99 -16.04 13.06
N GLU A 386 23.11 -15.74 12.39
CA GLU A 386 24.48 -15.98 12.90
C GLU A 386 24.77 -15.17 14.17
N LYS A 387 24.25 -13.97 14.30
CA LYS A 387 24.52 -13.06 15.43
C LYS A 387 23.60 -13.29 16.62
N MET A 388 22.38 -13.77 16.40
CA MET A 388 21.38 -13.93 17.46
C MET A 388 21.84 -14.87 18.57
N VAL A 389 22.64 -15.88 18.27
CA VAL A 389 23.20 -16.81 19.27
C VAL A 389 24.04 -16.10 20.35
N ASN A 390 24.58 -14.93 20.02
CA ASN A 390 25.35 -14.12 21.00
C ASN A 390 24.45 -13.44 22.04
N TYR A 391 23.13 -13.40 21.81
CA TYR A 391 22.16 -12.81 22.73
C TYR A 391 21.52 -13.81 23.67
N GLY A 392 21.74 -15.11 23.46
CA GLY A 392 21.29 -16.19 24.32
C GLY A 392 21.25 -17.55 23.62
N GLN A 393 21.41 -18.61 24.38
CA GLN A 393 21.34 -19.99 23.87
C GLN A 393 19.97 -20.35 23.31
N GLU A 394 18.94 -19.66 23.78
CA GLU A 394 17.54 -19.79 23.32
C GLU A 394 17.34 -19.45 21.83
N TRP A 395 18.27 -18.73 21.24
CA TRP A 395 18.26 -18.34 19.82
C TRP A 395 18.97 -19.35 18.90
N GLN A 396 19.66 -20.36 19.48
CA GLN A 396 20.34 -21.33 18.68
C GLN A 396 19.36 -22.21 17.89
N GLY A 397 19.57 -22.31 16.59
CA GLY A 397 18.75 -23.13 15.71
C GLY A 397 17.36 -22.57 15.39
N ILE A 398 17.07 -21.33 15.79
CA ILE A 398 15.85 -20.66 15.38
C ILE A 398 15.94 -20.30 13.89
N ASN A 399 14.92 -20.70 13.14
CA ASN A 399 14.79 -20.32 11.74
C ASN A 399 13.98 -19.03 11.64
N PHE A 400 14.61 -17.94 11.17
CA PHE A 400 13.98 -16.64 10.97
C PHE A 400 13.39 -16.42 9.58
N ALA A 401 13.33 -17.45 8.73
CA ALA A 401 12.68 -17.34 7.43
C ALA A 401 11.20 -16.97 7.58
N ASP A 402 10.67 -16.31 6.57
CA ASP A 402 9.25 -15.94 6.49
C ASP A 402 8.33 -17.18 6.44
N ALA A 403 7.02 -16.95 6.55
CA ALA A 403 5.97 -17.95 6.45
C ALA A 403 5.97 -19.04 7.56
N GLN A 404 6.50 -18.74 8.72
CA GLN A 404 6.46 -19.57 9.92
C GLN A 404 6.47 -18.71 11.19
N ASP A 405 6.08 -19.29 12.33
CA ASP A 405 6.11 -18.62 13.63
C ASP A 405 7.11 -19.29 14.60
N PRO A 406 8.40 -18.91 14.56
CA PRO A 406 9.40 -19.47 15.46
C PRO A 406 9.37 -18.88 16.87
N TYR A 407 8.60 -17.79 17.08
CA TYR A 407 8.58 -17.09 18.36
C TYR A 407 7.50 -17.63 19.30
N TYR A 408 6.36 -18.09 18.80
CA TYR A 408 5.27 -18.55 19.65
C TYR A 408 5.73 -19.77 20.50
N ASN A 409 5.81 -19.56 21.80
CA ASN A 409 6.24 -20.58 22.76
C ASN A 409 5.67 -20.30 24.15
N PRO A 410 4.49 -20.89 24.51
CA PRO A 410 3.82 -20.65 25.80
C PRO A 410 4.67 -20.93 27.03
N ASP A 411 5.54 -21.94 26.99
CA ASP A 411 6.38 -22.28 28.15
C ASP A 411 7.46 -21.23 28.38
N LYS A 412 8.14 -20.78 27.31
CA LYS A 412 9.08 -19.66 27.40
C LYS A 412 8.38 -18.37 27.83
N ALA A 413 7.15 -18.12 27.33
CA ALA A 413 6.36 -16.97 27.73
C ALA A 413 6.13 -16.94 29.23
N LYS A 414 5.66 -18.06 29.80
CA LYS A 414 5.41 -18.19 31.25
C LYS A 414 6.69 -18.03 32.06
N ALA A 415 7.79 -18.63 31.62
CA ALA A 415 9.09 -18.49 32.31
C ALA A 415 9.58 -17.04 32.33
N LYS A 416 9.54 -16.36 31.18
CA LYS A 416 9.94 -14.94 31.09
C LYS A 416 8.99 -14.03 31.85
N PHE A 417 7.70 -14.34 31.87
CA PHE A 417 6.75 -13.60 32.66
C PHE A 417 6.98 -13.73 34.15
N ALA A 418 7.34 -14.92 34.64
CA ALA A 418 7.68 -15.12 36.05
C ALA A 418 8.90 -14.28 36.50
N GLU A 419 9.92 -14.18 35.64
CA GLU A 419 11.06 -13.27 35.86
C GLU A 419 10.60 -11.81 35.90
N ALA A 420 9.83 -11.39 34.89
CA ALA A 420 9.30 -10.03 34.80
C ALA A 420 8.44 -9.67 36.02
N LYS A 421 7.52 -10.56 36.42
CA LYS A 421 6.60 -10.35 37.54
C LYS A 421 7.36 -10.06 38.85
N LYS A 422 8.38 -10.87 39.14
CA LYS A 422 9.25 -10.67 40.31
C LYS A 422 9.95 -9.30 40.32
N GLU A 423 10.47 -8.88 39.13
CA GLU A 423 11.14 -7.59 38.98
C GLU A 423 10.16 -6.41 39.12
N LEU A 424 8.95 -6.57 38.58
CA LEU A 424 7.90 -5.55 38.60
C LEU A 424 7.24 -5.40 39.98
N GLU A 425 6.98 -6.52 40.68
CA GLU A 425 6.50 -6.50 42.07
C GLU A 425 7.48 -5.80 43.01
N ALA A 426 8.79 -6.00 42.83
CA ALA A 426 9.82 -5.31 43.60
C ALA A 426 9.82 -3.77 43.39
N LYS A 427 9.24 -3.30 42.28
CA LYS A 427 9.05 -1.89 41.96
C LYS A 427 7.66 -1.36 42.37
N GLY A 428 6.84 -2.20 43.00
CA GLY A 428 5.48 -1.83 43.43
C GLY A 428 4.46 -1.78 42.29
N VAL A 429 4.72 -2.45 41.19
CA VAL A 429 3.79 -2.58 40.05
C VAL A 429 2.58 -3.43 40.47
N GLN A 430 1.39 -2.95 40.13
CA GLN A 430 0.14 -3.66 40.36
C GLN A 430 -0.30 -4.45 39.13
N PHE A 431 -0.88 -5.62 39.37
CA PHE A 431 -1.45 -6.50 38.36
C PHE A 431 -2.99 -6.52 38.45
N PRO A 432 -3.70 -6.81 37.35
CA PRO A 432 -3.16 -7.08 36.01
C PRO A 432 -2.57 -5.84 35.31
N ILE A 433 -1.63 -6.08 34.38
CA ILE A 433 -1.13 -5.03 33.50
C ILE A 433 -2.14 -4.85 32.36
N HIS A 434 -2.64 -3.65 32.20
CA HIS A 434 -3.61 -3.28 31.16
C HIS A 434 -2.90 -2.71 29.94
N LEU A 435 -3.04 -3.35 28.78
CA LEU A 435 -2.48 -2.90 27.50
C LEU A 435 -3.61 -2.48 26.56
N ASP A 436 -3.67 -1.18 26.23
CA ASP A 436 -4.64 -0.70 25.26
C ASP A 436 -4.19 -1.05 23.84
N VAL A 437 -5.13 -1.55 23.02
CA VAL A 437 -4.97 -1.81 21.58
C VAL A 437 -6.08 -1.09 20.84
N SER A 438 -5.74 0.03 20.20
CA SER A 438 -6.70 0.79 19.38
C SER A 438 -6.98 0.05 18.08
N VAL A 439 -8.25 0.02 17.69
CA VAL A 439 -8.71 -0.51 16.39
C VAL A 439 -9.80 0.40 15.80
N ASP A 440 -9.78 0.59 14.49
CA ASP A 440 -10.90 1.24 13.80
C ASP A 440 -12.15 0.34 13.92
N GLN A 441 -13.21 0.88 14.53
CA GLN A 441 -14.47 0.16 14.76
C GLN A 441 -15.15 -0.29 13.47
N SER A 442 -14.89 0.36 12.33
CA SER A 442 -15.43 0.01 11.02
C SER A 442 -14.64 -1.13 10.35
N ALA A 443 -13.39 -1.35 10.76
CA ALA A 443 -12.48 -2.36 10.20
C ALA A 443 -12.68 -3.73 10.88
N LYS A 444 -13.69 -4.50 10.45
CA LYS A 444 -14.00 -5.84 11.02
C LYS A 444 -12.77 -6.74 11.14
N LYS A 445 -11.87 -6.70 10.15
CA LYS A 445 -10.61 -7.44 10.18
C LYS A 445 -9.77 -7.08 11.40
N GLY A 446 -9.53 -5.79 11.62
CA GLY A 446 -8.73 -5.29 12.76
C GLY A 446 -9.31 -5.71 14.11
N VAL A 447 -10.64 -5.68 14.25
CA VAL A 447 -11.33 -6.14 15.47
C VAL A 447 -11.13 -7.64 15.72
N LEU A 448 -11.20 -8.47 14.69
CA LEU A 448 -10.96 -9.92 14.80
C LEU A 448 -9.49 -10.22 15.15
N GLU A 449 -8.56 -9.55 14.50
CA GLU A 449 -7.13 -9.68 14.75
C GLU A 449 -6.76 -9.25 16.18
N ALA A 450 -7.29 -8.12 16.67
CA ALA A 450 -7.11 -7.67 18.07
C ALA A 450 -7.71 -8.66 19.08
N SER A 451 -8.87 -9.26 18.75
CA SER A 451 -9.50 -10.28 19.60
C SER A 451 -8.65 -11.55 19.68
N SER A 452 -8.03 -11.96 18.57
CA SER A 452 -7.09 -13.07 18.54
C SER A 452 -5.82 -12.80 19.35
N LEU A 453 -5.28 -11.57 19.26
CA LEU A 453 -4.16 -11.13 20.10
C LEU A 453 -4.52 -11.22 21.58
N LYS A 454 -5.67 -10.66 21.97
CA LYS A 454 -6.20 -10.71 23.35
C LYS A 454 -6.29 -12.16 23.83
N GLN A 455 -6.94 -13.01 23.08
CA GLN A 455 -7.11 -14.42 23.44
C GLN A 455 -5.75 -15.12 23.61
N SER A 456 -4.79 -14.88 22.71
CA SER A 456 -3.47 -15.47 22.76
C SER A 456 -2.70 -15.06 24.03
N ILE A 457 -2.62 -13.76 24.30
CA ILE A 457 -1.88 -13.24 25.43
C ILE A 457 -2.51 -13.66 26.77
N GLU A 458 -3.83 -13.47 26.91
CA GLU A 458 -4.53 -13.75 28.17
C GLU A 458 -4.60 -15.25 28.48
N SER A 459 -4.71 -16.12 27.48
CA SER A 459 -4.70 -17.58 27.70
C SER A 459 -3.34 -18.11 28.15
N VAL A 460 -2.24 -17.49 27.70
CA VAL A 460 -0.89 -17.94 28.00
C VAL A 460 -0.37 -17.35 29.31
N LEU A 461 -0.56 -16.03 29.52
CA LEU A 461 -0.01 -15.30 30.67
C LEU A 461 -0.98 -15.21 31.85
N GLY A 462 -2.28 -15.48 31.62
CA GLY A 462 -3.37 -15.31 32.61
C GLY A 462 -3.93 -13.90 32.61
N ALA A 463 -5.28 -13.78 32.54
CA ALA A 463 -5.97 -12.48 32.61
C ALA A 463 -5.79 -11.76 33.97
N GLU A 464 -5.46 -12.49 35.02
CA GLU A 464 -5.09 -11.94 36.35
C GLU A 464 -3.70 -11.26 36.32
N ASN A 465 -2.92 -11.46 35.26
CA ASN A 465 -1.59 -10.88 35.09
C ASN A 465 -1.54 -9.83 33.99
N VAL A 466 -2.14 -10.10 32.83
CA VAL A 466 -2.13 -9.21 31.67
C VAL A 466 -3.51 -9.19 31.02
N VAL A 467 -4.04 -8.01 30.77
CA VAL A 467 -5.32 -7.78 30.07
C VAL A 467 -5.06 -6.95 28.84
N ILE A 468 -5.58 -7.39 27.72
CA ILE A 468 -5.61 -6.60 26.46
C ILE A 468 -6.94 -5.87 26.40
N ASP A 469 -6.89 -4.55 26.49
CA ASP A 469 -8.06 -3.67 26.39
C ASP A 469 -8.23 -3.18 24.96
N ILE A 470 -9.15 -3.78 24.21
CA ILE A 470 -9.42 -3.39 22.83
C ILE A 470 -10.25 -2.10 22.84
N GLN A 471 -9.67 -1.02 22.33
CA GLN A 471 -10.30 0.29 22.17
C GLN A 471 -10.84 0.41 20.75
N GLN A 472 -12.15 0.16 20.55
CA GLN A 472 -12.80 0.36 19.27
C GLN A 472 -13.18 1.84 19.14
N ILE A 473 -12.48 2.56 18.27
CA ILE A 473 -12.63 4.01 18.10
C ILE A 473 -13.03 4.35 16.67
N SER A 474 -13.43 5.59 16.43
CA SER A 474 -13.77 6.06 15.09
C SER A 474 -12.55 6.04 14.17
N THR A 475 -12.75 6.00 12.85
CA THR A 475 -11.65 6.06 11.87
C THR A 475 -10.79 7.30 12.07
N ASP A 476 -11.42 8.49 12.26
CA ASP A 476 -10.71 9.75 12.48
C ASP A 476 -9.86 9.71 13.77
N ASP A 477 -10.39 9.14 14.85
CA ASP A 477 -9.65 8.98 16.10
C ASP A 477 -8.53 7.95 15.96
N PHE A 478 -8.74 6.90 15.20
CA PHE A 478 -7.73 5.86 14.96
C PHE A 478 -6.54 6.41 14.17
N ASP A 479 -6.78 7.23 13.15
CA ASP A 479 -5.73 7.87 12.33
C ASP A 479 -4.92 8.91 13.14
N ASN A 480 -5.49 9.43 14.23
CA ASN A 480 -4.86 10.43 15.09
C ASN A 480 -4.39 9.86 16.46
N SER A 481 -4.49 8.55 16.70
CA SER A 481 -4.21 7.91 18.00
C SER A 481 -2.74 7.55 18.27
#